data_b8f3c6a41ba32d22f60e54590cbffa14
#
_entry.id   b8f3c6a41ba32d22f60e54590cbffa14
#
_cell.length_a   1.000
_cell.length_b   1.000
_cell.length_c   1.000
_cell.angle_alpha   90.00
_cell.angle_beta   90.00
_cell.angle_gamma   90.00
#
_symmetry.space_group_name_H-M   'P 1'
#
loop_
_entity.id
_entity.type
_entity.pdbx_description
1 polymer ?
#
loop_
_entity_poly.entity_id
_entity_poly.type
_entity_poly.pdbx_seq_one_letter_code
_entity_poly.pdbx_strand_id
1 'polypeptide(L)'
;AILRFERQMKRYHDYHRDILREEDFTLFVETLTIEQMNDFREYIKSEYLLRDQYPDFYAGRLYYNTKRKELSNTTIINLMNLFCVFLRWCKKMQYSNNDVFERYGCKVPIYGDPFFLTREERNILYDADLSDNPKLATIRDIFVFHCYIGCRVGDLYRLTKDNIVDGFIEYTPQKTKKCQAKTVRVPLHDKAKKIIERYNCSNGKLLPFKQVYQY
;
A
#
# COMPACT_ATOMS: atom_id res chain seq x y z
N ALA A 1 -5.58 -2.51 6.11
CA ALA A 1 -4.66 -2.69 7.25
C ALA A 1 -5.30 -3.51 8.36
N ILE A 2 -6.47 -3.12 8.90
CA ILE A 2 -7.17 -3.80 10.01
C ILE A 2 -7.43 -5.28 9.70
N LEU A 3 -8.08 -5.60 8.56
CA LEU A 3 -8.34 -7.00 8.16
C LEU A 3 -7.06 -7.85 8.05
N ARG A 4 -5.93 -7.25 7.69
CA ARG A 4 -4.67 -7.95 7.65
C ARG A 4 -4.17 -8.28 9.05
N PHE A 5 -4.25 -7.34 9.96
CA PHE A 5 -3.89 -7.53 11.37
C PHE A 5 -4.76 -8.60 12.03
N GLU A 6 -6.08 -8.52 11.86
CA GLU A 6 -7.03 -9.51 12.38
C GLU A 6 -6.70 -10.93 11.91
N ARG A 7 -6.46 -11.12 10.61
CA ARG A 7 -6.09 -12.42 10.05
C ARG A 7 -4.74 -12.92 10.57
N GLN A 8 -3.79 -12.01 10.79
CA GLN A 8 -2.49 -12.35 11.34
C GLN A 8 -2.62 -12.79 12.80
N MET A 9 -3.40 -12.07 13.59
CA MET A 9 -3.68 -12.41 14.99
C MET A 9 -4.40 -13.76 15.10
N LYS A 10 -5.39 -14.01 14.23
CA LYS A 10 -6.08 -15.30 14.20
C LYS A 10 -5.13 -16.45 13.88
N ARG A 11 -4.24 -16.31 12.89
CA ARG A 11 -3.26 -17.36 12.57
C ARG A 11 -2.26 -17.58 13.70
N TYR A 12 -1.87 -16.53 14.40
CA TYR A 12 -1.01 -16.64 15.58
C TYR A 12 -1.69 -17.43 16.69
N HIS A 13 -2.95 -17.14 16.99
CA HIS A 13 -3.74 -17.87 17.97
C HIS A 13 -3.89 -19.36 17.55
N ASP A 14 -4.27 -19.61 16.29
CA ASP A 14 -4.41 -20.97 15.78
C ASP A 14 -3.06 -21.73 15.79
N TYR A 15 -1.93 -21.06 15.56
CA TYR A 15 -0.58 -21.63 15.62
C TYR A 15 -0.25 -22.15 17.05
N HIS A 16 -0.52 -21.34 18.06
CA HIS A 16 -0.34 -21.76 19.45
C HIS A 16 -1.19 -22.98 19.77
N ARG A 17 -2.48 -22.95 19.44
CA ARG A 17 -3.40 -24.03 19.73
C ARG A 17 -3.09 -25.31 18.95
N ASP A 18 -2.92 -25.22 17.64
CA ASP A 18 -2.88 -26.40 16.77
C ASP A 18 -1.47 -26.97 16.60
N ILE A 19 -0.43 -26.13 16.63
CA ILE A 19 0.97 -26.53 16.42
C ILE A 19 1.72 -26.67 17.74
N LEU A 20 1.67 -25.65 18.61
CA LEU A 20 2.34 -25.69 19.90
C LEU A 20 1.59 -26.49 20.96
N ARG A 21 0.35 -26.92 20.67
CA ARG A 21 -0.51 -27.71 21.56
C ARG A 21 -0.89 -27.00 22.86
N GLU A 22 -0.96 -25.68 22.81
CA GLU A 22 -1.41 -24.82 23.91
C GLU A 22 -2.91 -24.58 23.78
N GLU A 23 -3.73 -25.56 24.17
CA GLU A 23 -5.19 -25.55 23.94
C GLU A 23 -5.89 -24.34 24.57
N ASP A 24 -5.41 -23.87 25.72
CA ASP A 24 -5.96 -22.74 26.45
C ASP A 24 -5.31 -21.40 26.09
N PHE A 25 -4.47 -21.36 25.03
CA PHE A 25 -3.81 -20.13 24.63
C PHE A 25 -4.81 -19.04 24.28
N THR A 26 -4.78 -17.96 25.02
CA THR A 26 -5.62 -16.75 24.78
C THR A 26 -4.87 -15.50 25.19
N LEU A 27 -4.91 -14.49 24.33
CA LEU A 27 -4.39 -13.16 24.65
C LEU A 27 -5.49 -12.30 25.26
N PHE A 28 -5.40 -12.03 26.54
CA PHE A 28 -6.30 -11.09 27.20
C PHE A 28 -5.69 -9.70 27.20
N VAL A 29 -6.44 -8.71 26.73
CA VAL A 29 -6.00 -7.31 26.66
C VAL A 29 -5.61 -6.80 28.05
N GLU A 30 -6.33 -7.21 29.08
CA GLU A 30 -6.12 -6.81 30.48
C GLU A 30 -4.75 -7.22 31.02
N THR A 31 -4.30 -8.41 30.69
CA THR A 31 -3.06 -9.01 31.21
C THR A 31 -1.94 -9.10 30.19
N LEU A 32 -2.13 -8.50 29.01
CA LEU A 32 -1.15 -8.55 27.93
C LEU A 32 0.19 -7.97 28.38
N THR A 33 1.27 -8.69 28.10
CA THR A 33 2.65 -8.30 28.46
C THR A 33 3.47 -7.88 27.26
N ILE A 34 4.60 -7.20 27.50
CA ILE A 34 5.57 -6.84 26.45
C ILE A 34 6.14 -8.11 25.82
N GLU A 35 6.35 -9.16 26.58
CA GLU A 35 6.86 -10.44 26.10
C GLU A 35 5.91 -11.06 25.08
N GLN A 36 4.62 -11.12 25.39
CA GLN A 36 3.60 -11.61 24.46
C GLN A 36 3.49 -10.76 23.18
N MET A 37 3.67 -9.44 23.29
CA MET A 37 3.73 -8.57 22.10
C MET A 37 4.99 -8.85 21.25
N ASN A 38 6.14 -9.09 21.88
CA ASN A 38 7.36 -9.47 21.17
C ASN A 38 7.23 -10.84 20.54
N ASP A 39 6.61 -11.79 21.19
CA ASP A 39 6.36 -13.15 20.68
C ASP A 39 5.49 -13.11 19.42
N PHE A 40 4.42 -12.35 19.46
CA PHE A 40 3.62 -12.10 18.27
C PHE A 40 4.43 -11.45 17.14
N ARG A 41 5.31 -10.51 17.46
CA ARG A 41 6.19 -9.86 16.49
C ARG A 41 7.16 -10.87 15.85
N GLU A 42 7.79 -11.75 16.63
CA GLU A 42 8.71 -12.78 16.11
C GLU A 42 7.95 -13.83 15.30
N TYR A 43 6.72 -14.20 15.70
CA TYR A 43 5.84 -15.02 14.88
C TYR A 43 5.59 -14.38 13.50
N ILE A 44 5.21 -13.12 13.43
CA ILE A 44 4.98 -12.42 12.17
C ILE A 44 6.24 -12.43 11.29
N LYS A 45 7.39 -12.24 11.90
CA LYS A 45 8.70 -12.19 11.22
C LYS A 45 9.07 -13.56 10.64
N SER A 46 8.83 -14.64 11.39
CA SER A 46 9.17 -16.00 11.02
C SER A 46 8.07 -16.75 10.26
N GLU A 47 6.87 -16.19 10.10
CA GLU A 47 5.71 -16.87 9.51
C GLU A 47 6.02 -17.46 8.12
N TYR A 48 6.89 -16.83 7.33
CA TYR A 48 7.27 -17.36 6.02
C TYR A 48 8.03 -18.69 6.10
N LEU A 49 8.82 -18.92 7.16
CA LEU A 49 9.49 -20.19 7.44
C LEU A 49 8.51 -21.24 7.98
N LEU A 50 7.60 -20.81 8.86
CA LEU A 50 6.58 -21.68 9.42
C LEU A 50 5.64 -22.23 8.35
N ARG A 51 5.40 -21.47 7.27
CA ARG A 51 4.62 -21.94 6.11
C ARG A 51 5.27 -23.10 5.38
N ASP A 52 6.60 -23.15 5.36
CA ASP A 52 7.36 -24.25 4.76
C ASP A 52 7.39 -25.46 5.68
N GLN A 53 7.44 -25.24 6.98
CA GLN A 53 7.48 -26.28 8.00
C GLN A 53 6.11 -26.93 8.22
N TYR A 54 5.00 -26.15 8.13
CA TYR A 54 3.65 -26.61 8.41
C TYR A 54 2.67 -26.29 7.25
N PRO A 55 2.90 -26.83 6.05
CA PRO A 55 2.12 -26.47 4.86
C PRO A 55 0.62 -26.77 5.02
N ASP A 56 0.26 -27.88 5.66
CA ASP A 56 -1.14 -28.28 5.88
C ASP A 56 -1.87 -27.32 6.83
N PHE A 57 -1.17 -26.84 7.86
CA PHE A 57 -1.73 -25.84 8.76
C PHE A 57 -2.06 -24.54 8.03
N TYR A 58 -1.21 -24.11 7.09
CA TYR A 58 -1.42 -22.86 6.32
C TYR A 58 -2.34 -23.05 5.12
N ALA A 59 -2.69 -24.29 4.73
CA ALA A 59 -3.62 -24.55 3.64
C ALA A 59 -5.00 -23.93 3.96
N GLY A 60 -5.51 -23.10 3.07
CA GLY A 60 -6.78 -22.40 3.25
C GLY A 60 -6.80 -21.21 4.23
N ARG A 61 -5.75 -21.04 5.06
CA ARG A 61 -5.62 -19.90 6.00
C ARG A 61 -4.97 -18.66 5.37
N LEU A 62 -4.35 -18.81 4.21
CA LEU A 62 -3.74 -17.71 3.46
C LEU A 62 -4.72 -17.24 2.39
N TYR A 63 -4.96 -15.95 2.39
CA TYR A 63 -5.96 -15.31 1.50
C TYR A 63 -5.52 -15.21 0.04
N TYR A 64 -4.21 -15.38 -0.23
CA TYR A 64 -3.62 -15.40 -1.57
C TYR A 64 -2.44 -16.35 -1.59
N ASN A 65 -2.16 -16.90 -2.76
CA ASN A 65 -0.92 -17.61 -3.07
C ASN A 65 0.26 -16.62 -3.06
N THR A 66 0.43 -15.93 -1.94
CA THR A 66 1.53 -14.97 -1.77
C THR A 66 2.82 -15.77 -1.75
N LYS A 67 3.76 -15.37 -2.60
CA LYS A 67 5.12 -15.90 -2.57
C LYS A 67 5.63 -15.91 -1.14
N ARG A 68 6.17 -17.04 -0.71
CA ARG A 68 6.79 -17.22 0.60
C ARG A 68 7.97 -16.26 0.69
N LYS A 69 7.78 -15.13 1.33
CA LYS A 69 8.79 -14.08 1.46
C LYS A 69 8.68 -13.45 2.84
N GLU A 70 9.83 -13.22 3.42
CA GLU A 70 9.96 -12.45 4.64
C GLU A 70 9.26 -11.10 4.52
N LEU A 71 8.56 -10.70 5.58
CA LEU A 71 7.97 -9.36 5.64
C LEU A 71 9.05 -8.31 5.92
N SER A 72 8.98 -7.19 5.23
CA SER A 72 9.88 -6.07 5.50
C SER A 72 9.70 -5.56 6.93
N ASN A 73 10.77 -5.07 7.55
CA ASN A 73 10.73 -4.46 8.87
C ASN A 73 9.67 -3.35 8.97
N THR A 74 9.52 -2.53 7.93
CA THR A 74 8.48 -1.51 7.83
C THR A 74 7.07 -2.11 7.95
N THR A 75 6.82 -3.27 7.32
CA THR A 75 5.52 -3.94 7.40
C THR A 75 5.27 -4.47 8.81
N ILE A 76 6.27 -5.07 9.44
CA ILE A 76 6.19 -5.60 10.81
C ILE A 76 5.93 -4.44 11.79
N ILE A 77 6.68 -3.35 11.70
CA ILE A 77 6.48 -2.15 12.52
C ILE A 77 5.06 -1.60 12.35
N ASN A 78 4.55 -1.52 11.13
CA ASN A 78 3.20 -1.04 10.88
C ASN A 78 2.11 -1.95 11.47
N LEU A 79 2.32 -3.27 11.49
CA LEU A 79 1.41 -4.22 12.14
C LEU A 79 1.44 -4.05 13.67
N MET A 80 2.63 -3.92 14.26
CA MET A 80 2.77 -3.69 15.70
C MET A 80 2.20 -2.33 16.13
N ASN A 81 2.40 -1.28 15.32
CA ASN A 81 1.78 0.02 15.56
C ASN A 81 0.24 -0.06 15.52
N LEU A 82 -0.32 -0.86 14.60
CA LEU A 82 -1.76 -1.10 14.57
C LEU A 82 -2.25 -1.83 15.82
N PHE A 83 -1.45 -2.77 16.34
CA PHE A 83 -1.74 -3.42 17.62
C PHE A 83 -1.74 -2.41 18.77
N CYS A 84 -0.73 -1.55 18.86
CA CYS A 84 -0.71 -0.46 19.86
C CYS A 84 -1.91 0.50 19.73
N VAL A 85 -2.34 0.81 18.50
CA VAL A 85 -3.55 1.63 18.25
C VAL A 85 -4.80 0.94 18.78
N PHE A 86 -4.94 -0.36 18.57
CA PHE A 86 -6.05 -1.15 19.10
C PHE A 86 -6.06 -1.16 20.64
N LEU A 87 -4.92 -1.40 21.27
CA LEU A 87 -4.81 -1.40 22.74
C LEU A 87 -5.12 -0.01 23.34
N ARG A 88 -4.64 1.04 22.69
CA ARG A 88 -4.98 2.43 23.09
C ARG A 88 -6.48 2.70 22.98
N TRP A 89 -7.12 2.16 21.94
CA TRP A 89 -8.58 2.24 21.79
C TRP A 89 -9.29 1.48 22.91
N CYS A 90 -8.85 0.26 23.26
CA CYS A 90 -9.41 -0.51 24.39
C CYS A 90 -9.33 0.28 25.70
N LYS A 91 -8.19 0.93 26.00
CA LYS A 91 -8.02 1.78 27.17
C LYS A 91 -8.97 2.98 27.13
N LYS A 92 -9.06 3.66 25.97
CA LYS A 92 -9.98 4.81 25.79
C LYS A 92 -11.45 4.42 25.99
N MET A 93 -11.84 3.23 25.57
CA MET A 93 -13.21 2.72 25.71
C MET A 93 -13.47 2.03 27.06
N GLN A 94 -12.50 2.06 27.96
CA GLN A 94 -12.56 1.45 29.31
C GLN A 94 -12.75 -0.07 29.29
N TYR A 95 -12.34 -0.75 28.19
CA TYR A 95 -12.32 -2.22 28.12
C TYR A 95 -11.11 -2.82 28.85
N SER A 96 -10.06 -2.03 29.10
CA SER A 96 -8.86 -2.43 29.82
C SER A 96 -8.12 -1.22 30.35
N ASN A 97 -7.49 -1.38 31.52
CA ASN A 97 -6.59 -0.38 32.11
C ASN A 97 -5.11 -0.63 31.75
N ASN A 98 -4.83 -1.68 31.00
CA ASN A 98 -3.46 -2.06 30.61
C ASN A 98 -2.83 -0.98 29.71
N ASP A 99 -1.64 -0.53 30.09
CA ASP A 99 -0.85 0.48 29.39
C ASP A 99 0.37 -0.08 28.65
N VAL A 100 0.41 -1.40 28.44
CA VAL A 100 1.53 -2.11 27.80
C VAL A 100 1.98 -1.45 26.50
N PHE A 101 1.05 -0.86 25.73
CA PHE A 101 1.36 -0.20 24.47
C PHE A 101 2.19 1.09 24.67
N GLU A 102 2.10 1.77 25.79
CA GLU A 102 2.92 2.93 26.13
C GLU A 102 4.37 2.50 26.40
N ARG A 103 4.54 1.43 27.17
CA ARG A 103 5.86 0.85 27.50
C ARG A 103 6.50 0.15 26.31
N TYR A 104 5.72 -0.51 25.45
CA TYR A 104 6.21 -1.14 24.22
C TYR A 104 6.76 -0.09 23.25
N GLY A 105 6.13 1.06 23.18
CA GLY A 105 6.52 2.17 22.32
C GLY A 105 6.23 1.91 20.83
N CYS A 106 5.47 2.79 20.21
CA CYS A 106 5.24 2.73 18.77
C CYS A 106 6.51 3.18 18.03
N LYS A 107 7.09 2.30 17.21
CA LYS A 107 8.27 2.62 16.41
C LYS A 107 7.86 3.37 15.14
N VAL A 108 8.69 4.31 14.73
CA VAL A 108 8.54 4.98 13.44
C VAL A 108 9.17 4.09 12.36
N PRO A 109 8.43 3.74 11.30
CA PRO A 109 9.02 2.99 10.18
C PRO A 109 10.10 3.82 9.50
N ILE A 110 11.24 3.21 9.24
CA ILE A 110 12.30 3.83 8.45
C ILE A 110 11.99 3.55 6.99
N TYR A 111 11.75 4.61 6.22
CA TYR A 111 11.59 4.53 4.78
C TYR A 111 12.91 4.94 4.13
N GLY A 112 13.30 4.22 3.08
CA GLY A 112 14.42 4.65 2.24
C GLY A 112 14.08 5.93 1.48
N ASP A 113 15.11 6.61 1.01
CA ASP A 113 14.93 7.78 0.16
C ASP A 113 14.25 7.36 -1.16
N PRO A 114 13.18 8.04 -1.58
CA PRO A 114 12.52 7.72 -2.82
C PRO A 114 13.41 8.09 -4.01
N PHE A 115 13.49 7.19 -5.00
CA PHE A 115 14.06 7.55 -6.29
C PHE A 115 13.13 8.55 -6.99
N PHE A 116 13.71 9.61 -7.48
CA PHE A 116 12.98 10.63 -8.26
C PHE A 116 13.80 11.06 -9.46
N LEU A 117 13.13 11.60 -10.46
CA LEU A 117 13.77 12.21 -11.61
C LEU A 117 13.86 13.72 -11.41
N THR A 118 14.99 14.28 -11.76
CA THR A 118 15.13 15.74 -11.91
C THR A 118 14.31 16.24 -13.09
N ARG A 119 14.17 17.54 -13.21
CA ARG A 119 13.49 18.16 -14.35
C ARG A 119 14.23 17.90 -15.67
N GLU A 120 15.54 17.89 -15.61
CA GLU A 120 16.45 17.65 -16.73
C GLU A 120 16.29 16.20 -17.22
N GLU A 121 16.35 15.23 -16.32
CA GLU A 121 16.16 13.81 -16.65
C GLU A 121 14.79 13.52 -17.23
N ARG A 122 13.72 14.11 -16.67
CA ARG A 122 12.38 14.01 -17.24
C ARG A 122 12.31 14.60 -18.65
N ASN A 123 13.00 15.71 -18.91
CA ASN A 123 13.04 16.35 -20.23
C ASN A 123 13.82 15.49 -21.23
N ILE A 124 14.93 14.88 -20.81
CA ILE A 124 15.69 13.92 -21.64
C ILE A 124 14.76 12.75 -22.03
N LEU A 125 14.01 12.19 -21.11
CA LEU A 125 13.04 11.15 -21.41
C LEU A 125 11.96 11.61 -22.39
N TYR A 126 11.44 12.84 -22.23
CA TYR A 126 10.41 13.38 -23.11
C TYR A 126 10.92 13.51 -24.54
N ASP A 127 12.17 13.96 -24.72
CA ASP A 127 12.79 14.27 -26.00
C ASP A 127 13.48 13.04 -26.64
N ALA A 128 13.56 11.89 -25.91
CA ALA A 128 14.17 10.65 -26.40
C ALA A 128 13.45 10.12 -27.65
N ASP A 129 14.19 9.79 -28.68
CA ASP A 129 13.66 9.09 -29.85
C ASP A 129 13.44 7.60 -29.53
N LEU A 130 12.19 7.18 -29.63
CA LEU A 130 11.72 5.80 -29.43
C LEU A 130 10.88 5.33 -30.63
N SER A 131 11.15 5.85 -31.81
CA SER A 131 10.45 5.48 -33.06
C SER A 131 10.49 3.99 -33.33
N ASP A 132 11.61 3.33 -32.97
CA ASP A 132 11.82 1.89 -33.15
C ASP A 132 10.99 1.03 -32.17
N ASN A 133 10.46 1.62 -31.10
CA ASN A 133 9.68 0.91 -30.08
C ASN A 133 8.42 1.68 -29.65
N PRO A 134 7.33 1.59 -30.44
CA PRO A 134 6.08 2.31 -30.15
C PRO A 134 5.45 1.99 -28.78
N LYS A 135 5.68 0.76 -28.27
CA LYS A 135 5.20 0.37 -26.94
C LYS A 135 5.93 1.15 -25.83
N LEU A 136 7.24 1.25 -25.96
CA LEU A 136 8.08 1.98 -25.02
C LEU A 136 7.82 3.50 -25.11
N ALA A 137 7.63 4.03 -26.32
CA ALA A 137 7.23 5.42 -26.54
C ALA A 137 5.91 5.75 -25.81
N THR A 138 4.92 4.87 -25.90
CA THR A 138 3.65 5.03 -25.17
C THR A 138 3.85 5.02 -23.65
N ILE A 139 4.65 4.10 -23.13
CA ILE A 139 4.94 4.01 -21.69
C ILE A 139 5.67 5.27 -21.20
N ARG A 140 6.67 5.73 -21.96
CA ARG A 140 7.40 6.97 -21.74
C ARG A 140 6.44 8.17 -21.66
N ASP A 141 5.55 8.31 -22.64
CA ASP A 141 4.60 9.43 -22.69
C ASP A 141 3.64 9.42 -21.50
N ILE A 142 3.10 8.26 -21.11
CA ILE A 142 2.27 8.12 -19.92
C ILE A 142 3.05 8.49 -18.65
N PHE A 143 4.29 8.04 -18.53
CA PHE A 143 5.14 8.33 -17.38
C PHE A 143 5.47 9.82 -17.28
N VAL A 144 5.89 10.45 -18.38
CA VAL A 144 6.20 11.87 -18.41
C VAL A 144 4.94 12.71 -18.12
N PHE A 145 3.80 12.33 -18.69
CA PHE A 145 2.52 12.96 -18.37
C PHE A 145 2.21 12.86 -16.87
N HIS A 146 2.40 11.68 -16.28
CA HIS A 146 2.22 11.46 -14.85
C HIS A 146 3.12 12.36 -14.00
N CYS A 147 4.37 12.58 -14.41
CA CYS A 147 5.29 13.52 -13.75
C CYS A 147 4.75 14.97 -13.75
N TYR A 148 4.03 15.39 -14.80
CA TYR A 148 3.44 16.75 -14.86
C TYR A 148 2.18 16.87 -13.99
N ILE A 149 1.39 15.81 -13.87
CA ILE A 149 0.13 15.86 -13.12
C ILE A 149 0.33 15.56 -11.64
N GLY A 150 1.29 14.71 -11.27
CA GLY A 150 1.61 14.37 -9.87
C GLY A 150 0.49 13.64 -9.10
N CYS A 151 -0.48 13.04 -9.81
CA CYS A 151 -1.58 12.32 -9.19
C CYS A 151 -1.16 10.90 -8.76
N ARG A 152 -2.01 10.22 -7.97
CA ARG A 152 -1.81 8.79 -7.70
C ARG A 152 -2.07 7.97 -8.96
N VAL A 153 -1.32 6.86 -9.12
CA VAL A 153 -1.48 5.94 -10.27
C VAL A 153 -2.94 5.51 -10.48
N GLY A 154 -3.66 5.18 -9.41
CA GLY A 154 -5.07 4.81 -9.50
C GLY A 154 -5.98 5.95 -9.98
N ASP A 155 -5.64 7.19 -9.70
CA ASP A 155 -6.36 8.37 -10.19
C ASP A 155 -5.96 8.66 -11.64
N LEU A 156 -4.68 8.52 -12.01
CA LEU A 156 -4.18 8.67 -13.38
C LEU A 156 -4.96 7.81 -14.38
N TYR A 157 -5.15 6.52 -14.08
CA TYR A 157 -5.87 5.58 -14.96
C TYR A 157 -7.36 5.89 -15.12
N ARG A 158 -7.89 6.80 -14.33
CA ARG A 158 -9.30 7.23 -14.42
C ARG A 158 -9.49 8.52 -15.20
N LEU A 159 -8.42 9.25 -15.47
CA LEU A 159 -8.53 10.51 -16.20
C LEU A 159 -9.14 10.29 -17.58
N THR A 160 -10.12 11.12 -17.89
CA THR A 160 -10.82 11.20 -19.19
C THR A 160 -10.63 12.59 -19.79
N LYS A 161 -11.09 12.79 -21.01
CA LYS A 161 -11.10 14.12 -21.66
C LYS A 161 -11.92 15.13 -20.86
N ASP A 162 -12.97 14.69 -20.15
CA ASP A 162 -13.83 15.54 -19.33
C ASP A 162 -13.12 16.14 -18.11
N ASN A 163 -11.96 15.57 -17.74
CA ASN A 163 -11.13 16.13 -16.68
C ASN A 163 -10.31 17.36 -17.12
N ILE A 164 -10.33 17.71 -18.43
CA ILE A 164 -9.68 18.92 -18.94
C ILE A 164 -10.68 20.07 -18.88
N VAL A 165 -10.46 21.00 -17.97
CA VAL A 165 -11.31 22.19 -17.76
C VAL A 165 -10.44 23.44 -17.75
N ASP A 166 -10.71 24.36 -18.66
CA ASP A 166 -10.04 25.68 -18.75
C ASP A 166 -8.50 25.61 -18.69
N GLY A 167 -7.89 24.63 -19.35
CA GLY A 167 -6.43 24.45 -19.36
C GLY A 167 -5.86 23.80 -18.10
N PHE A 168 -6.70 23.20 -17.28
CA PHE A 168 -6.32 22.44 -16.08
C PHE A 168 -6.80 20.99 -16.18
N ILE A 169 -6.13 20.10 -15.45
CA ILE A 169 -6.67 18.78 -15.12
C ILE A 169 -7.37 18.86 -13.77
N GLU A 170 -8.66 18.56 -13.74
CA GLU A 170 -9.46 18.53 -12.52
C GLU A 170 -9.93 17.11 -12.20
N TYR A 171 -9.68 16.67 -10.97
CA TYR A 171 -10.12 15.35 -10.51
C TYR A 171 -10.28 15.30 -8.98
N THR A 172 -11.12 14.38 -8.52
CA THR A 172 -11.27 14.09 -7.08
C THR A 172 -10.53 12.80 -6.73
N PRO A 173 -9.48 12.85 -5.87
CA PRO A 173 -8.70 11.66 -5.49
C PRO A 173 -9.56 10.61 -4.79
N GLN A 174 -9.55 9.37 -5.28
CA GLN A 174 -10.39 8.29 -4.77
C GLN A 174 -10.09 7.91 -3.31
N LYS A 175 -8.82 7.93 -2.93
CA LYS A 175 -8.39 7.54 -1.58
C LYS A 175 -8.98 8.45 -0.48
N THR A 176 -9.21 9.72 -0.79
CA THR A 176 -9.70 10.72 0.17
C THR A 176 -11.17 11.11 -0.06
N LYS A 177 -11.81 10.60 -1.09
CA LYS A 177 -13.19 10.95 -1.48
C LYS A 177 -14.20 10.70 -0.36
N LYS A 178 -14.03 9.64 0.44
CA LYS A 178 -14.93 9.30 1.53
C LYS A 178 -14.80 10.20 2.77
N CYS A 179 -13.63 10.83 2.97
CA CYS A 179 -13.37 11.66 4.15
C CYS A 179 -13.53 13.15 3.87
N GLN A 180 -12.97 13.63 2.76
CA GLN A 180 -13.10 14.99 2.25
C GLN A 180 -12.96 14.96 0.73
N ALA A 181 -14.07 15.13 0.02
CA ALA A 181 -14.06 15.24 -1.43
C ALA A 181 -13.54 16.64 -1.83
N LYS A 182 -12.22 16.78 -1.95
CA LYS A 182 -11.60 17.99 -2.49
C LYS A 182 -11.19 17.73 -3.93
N THR A 183 -11.64 18.58 -4.84
CA THR A 183 -11.18 18.59 -6.23
C THR A 183 -9.75 19.13 -6.26
N VAL A 184 -8.87 18.40 -6.91
CA VAL A 184 -7.51 18.80 -7.22
C VAL A 184 -7.50 19.42 -8.60
N ARG A 185 -6.91 20.58 -8.74
CA ARG A 185 -6.79 21.32 -10.00
C ARG A 185 -5.31 21.52 -10.30
N VAL A 186 -4.82 20.94 -11.41
CA VAL A 186 -3.42 20.97 -11.82
C VAL A 186 -3.33 21.66 -13.18
N PRO A 187 -2.52 22.73 -13.32
CA PRO A 187 -2.34 23.39 -14.61
C PRO A 187 -1.73 22.44 -15.64
N LEU A 188 -2.32 22.39 -16.81
CA LEU A 188 -1.89 21.50 -17.88
C LEU A 188 -0.71 22.14 -18.63
N HIS A 189 0.49 21.64 -18.35
CA HIS A 189 1.72 22.09 -18.99
C HIS A 189 1.74 21.78 -20.49
N ASP A 190 2.38 22.60 -21.30
CA ASP A 190 2.37 22.47 -22.76
C ASP A 190 2.92 21.11 -23.26
N LYS A 191 3.98 20.59 -22.64
CA LYS A 191 4.47 19.24 -22.96
C LYS A 191 3.41 18.15 -22.65
N ALA A 192 2.63 18.33 -21.59
CA ALA A 192 1.55 17.41 -21.24
C ALA A 192 0.39 17.51 -22.24
N LYS A 193 0.06 18.73 -22.73
CA LYS A 193 -0.92 18.91 -23.83
C LYS A 193 -0.47 18.20 -25.08
N LYS A 194 0.78 18.38 -25.51
CA LYS A 194 1.36 17.72 -26.68
C LYS A 194 1.31 16.19 -26.58
N ILE A 195 1.49 15.65 -25.37
CA ILE A 195 1.35 14.20 -25.14
C ILE A 195 -0.10 13.78 -25.36
N ILE A 196 -1.08 14.48 -24.80
CA ILE A 196 -2.50 14.17 -24.99
C ILE A 196 -2.87 14.21 -26.48
N GLU A 197 -2.40 15.19 -27.22
CA GLU A 197 -2.69 15.38 -28.65
C GLU A 197 -2.15 14.24 -29.53
N ARG A 198 -1.09 13.54 -29.09
CA ARG A 198 -0.55 12.35 -29.80
C ARG A 198 -1.50 11.16 -29.80
N TYR A 199 -2.45 11.13 -28.84
CA TYR A 199 -3.29 9.97 -28.61
C TYR A 199 -4.78 10.31 -28.78
N ASN A 200 -5.46 9.57 -29.66
CA ASN A 200 -6.90 9.63 -29.77
C ASN A 200 -7.53 8.34 -29.27
N CYS A 201 -7.82 8.30 -27.95
CA CYS A 201 -8.36 7.12 -27.31
C CYS A 201 -9.87 7.02 -27.54
N SER A 202 -10.33 5.98 -28.24
CA SER A 202 -11.74 5.73 -28.52
C SER A 202 -12.58 5.38 -27.28
N ASN A 203 -11.95 4.98 -26.19
CA ASN A 203 -12.61 4.60 -24.93
C ASN A 203 -12.85 5.77 -23.96
N GLY A 204 -12.72 7.03 -24.42
CA GLY A 204 -12.89 8.24 -23.62
C GLY A 204 -11.77 8.53 -22.64
N LYS A 205 -10.77 7.65 -22.51
CA LYS A 205 -9.61 7.87 -21.65
C LYS A 205 -8.70 8.96 -22.22
N LEU A 206 -8.00 9.64 -21.32
CA LEU A 206 -7.09 10.73 -21.69
C LEU A 206 -5.86 10.22 -22.45
N LEU A 207 -5.33 9.07 -22.04
CA LEU A 207 -4.17 8.40 -22.66
C LEU A 207 -4.45 6.89 -22.77
N PRO A 208 -3.69 6.14 -23.59
CA PRO A 208 -3.86 4.71 -23.76
C PRO A 208 -3.36 3.93 -22.54
N PHE A 209 -3.94 4.20 -21.39
CA PHE A 209 -3.59 3.54 -20.14
C PHE A 209 -3.84 2.03 -20.27
N LYS A 210 -2.78 1.25 -20.18
CA LYS A 210 -2.86 -0.20 -19.98
C LYS A 210 -2.60 -0.48 -18.51
N GLN A 211 -3.50 -1.19 -17.86
CA GLN A 211 -3.26 -1.72 -16.51
C GLN A 211 -2.16 -2.79 -16.63
N VAL A 212 -0.90 -2.40 -16.39
CA VAL A 212 0.28 -3.27 -16.52
C VAL A 212 0.47 -4.14 -15.27
N TYR A 213 -0.24 -3.85 -14.20
CA TYR A 213 -0.10 -4.56 -12.93
C TYR A 213 -1.44 -5.19 -12.53
N GLN A 214 -1.57 -6.48 -12.81
CA GLN A 214 -2.39 -7.36 -11.97
C GLN A 214 -1.47 -7.79 -10.81
N TYR A 215 -1.78 -7.26 -9.62
CA TYR A 215 -1.15 -7.72 -8.38
C TYR A 215 -1.80 -9.02 -7.93
#